data_70d8e57febed8b45404fb47b65c68a05
#
_entry.id   70d8e57febed8b45404fb47b65c68a05
#
_cell.length_a   1.000
_cell.length_b   1.000
_cell.length_c   1.000
_cell.angle_alpha   90.00
_cell.angle_beta   90.00
_cell.angle_gamma   90.00
#
_symmetry.space_group_name_H-M   'P 1'
#
loop_
_entity.id
_entity.type
_entity.pdbx_description
1 polymer ?
#
loop_
_entity_poly.entity_id
_entity_poly.type
_entity_poly.pdbx_seq_one_letter_code
_entity_poly.pdbx_strand_id
1 'polypeptide(L)'
;MKTITAKRTFAGIAALGAAALVLAGCTADTTEEAVTEEAAVVEVAPAAEGLDFLACAVSDEGSWNDNSFNEAVYDGLQLAKTELGVQLAEAESNSAEDFAPNLQAMVDASCDVIFAVGFNLVADVNLAAAANPGVSMVTVDGWSEGNDNLKPVGYKMNQSSYLAGYLAAAYSTTKVVGTSGGLQIDAVTDFMSGFYFGAKAYETETGTPVTVLGWDPMAATGDFWDSFAPNDPTGKSITATQLENGADVLFPVGGDQFGAGSEAIKESGVDAVMIGVDKDIAATSPEYAEYILTSAEKRMGAATFDIIKAYAVDGTFSGDYYMGDLANAGTDISPFYDFDSKVSQEIKDRLAEIKQGIIDGTIDPLS
;
A
#
# COMPACT_ATOMS: atom_id res chain seq x y z
N MET A 1 -10.02 2.91 58.04
CA MET A 1 -11.20 3.65 58.61
C MET A 1 -11.99 4.23 57.45
N LYS A 2 -13.20 3.78 57.45
CA LYS A 2 -14.48 4.20 56.85
C LYS A 2 -14.68 3.97 55.36
N THR A 3 -15.30 2.85 55.10
CA THR A 3 -16.31 2.48 54.11
C THR A 3 -17.43 3.53 53.97
N ILE A 4 -17.92 3.75 52.75
CA ILE A 4 -19.36 3.92 52.50
C ILE A 4 -19.71 3.34 51.11
N THR A 5 -20.59 2.35 51.18
CA THR A 5 -21.33 1.69 50.13
C THR A 5 -22.63 2.45 49.86
N ALA A 6 -23.08 2.56 48.62
CA ALA A 6 -24.50 2.72 48.31
C ALA A 6 -24.88 2.09 46.97
N LYS A 7 -25.58 0.97 47.03
CA LYS A 7 -26.44 0.39 46.00
C LYS A 7 -27.74 1.18 45.90
N ARG A 8 -28.30 1.32 44.70
CA ARG A 8 -29.75 1.35 44.49
C ARG A 8 -30.13 0.82 43.11
N THR A 9 -30.84 -0.28 43.13
CA THR A 9 -31.69 -0.92 42.13
C THR A 9 -33.08 -0.25 42.11
N PHE A 10 -33.77 -0.33 40.93
CA PHE A 10 -35.20 -0.58 40.70
C PHE A 10 -35.47 -0.25 39.20
N ALA A 11 -35.81 -1.12 38.33
CA ALA A 11 -36.98 -1.98 38.09
C ALA A 11 -38.25 -1.22 37.66
N GLY A 12 -38.70 -1.52 36.43
CA GLY A 12 -40.09 -1.91 36.21
C GLY A 12 -40.90 -1.12 35.19
N ILE A 13 -41.41 -1.91 34.24
CA ILE A 13 -42.82 -2.03 33.75
C ILE A 13 -43.21 -1.20 32.50
N ALA A 14 -43.39 -1.87 31.43
CA ALA A 14 -44.43 -2.26 30.47
C ALA A 14 -45.78 -1.47 30.45
N ALA A 15 -46.27 -1.16 29.24
CA ALA A 15 -47.56 -1.63 28.70
C ALA A 15 -48.00 -0.83 27.44
N LEU A 16 -48.25 -1.56 26.41
CA LEU A 16 -49.42 -1.64 25.54
C LEU A 16 -50.35 -0.43 25.27
N GLY A 17 -50.67 -0.19 23.99
CA GLY A 17 -51.78 0.61 23.57
C GLY A 17 -51.96 0.62 22.03
N ALA A 18 -52.73 -0.32 21.50
CA ALA A 18 -53.24 -0.28 20.14
C ALA A 18 -54.49 0.60 20.08
N ALA A 19 -54.67 1.39 19.00
CA ALA A 19 -55.97 1.86 18.56
C ALA A 19 -55.98 2.13 17.06
N ALA A 20 -56.75 1.35 16.38
CA ALA A 20 -57.13 1.53 14.99
C ALA A 20 -58.29 2.56 14.87
N LEU A 21 -58.28 3.40 13.87
CA LEU A 21 -59.46 4.10 13.40
C LEU A 21 -59.44 4.18 11.88
N VAL A 22 -60.44 3.51 11.30
CA VAL A 22 -60.82 3.53 9.88
C VAL A 22 -61.70 4.73 9.66
N LEU A 23 -61.49 5.51 8.60
CA LEU A 23 -62.53 6.31 7.96
C LEU A 23 -62.29 6.37 6.45
N ALA A 24 -63.25 5.87 5.75
CA ALA A 24 -63.37 5.84 4.30
C ALA A 24 -63.83 7.21 3.75
N GLY A 25 -63.35 7.56 2.57
CA GLY A 25 -63.85 8.67 1.78
C GLY A 25 -63.32 8.61 0.35
N CYS A 26 -64.19 8.37 -0.58
CA CYS A 26 -63.97 8.11 -2.01
C CYS A 26 -63.50 9.32 -2.84
N THR A 27 -62.88 8.96 -3.93
CA THR A 27 -62.87 9.42 -5.33
C THR A 27 -61.78 10.36 -5.78
N ALA A 28 -60.91 9.91 -6.63
CA ALA A 28 -60.85 10.19 -8.06
C ALA A 28 -59.51 9.64 -8.65
N ASP A 29 -59.70 9.03 -9.75
CA ASP A 29 -58.81 8.40 -10.70
C ASP A 29 -57.59 9.26 -11.08
N THR A 30 -56.38 8.75 -10.90
CA THR A 30 -55.21 8.98 -11.75
C THR A 30 -54.23 7.82 -11.54
N THR A 31 -54.05 7.05 -12.59
CA THR A 31 -53.04 5.99 -12.72
C THR A 31 -51.64 6.57 -12.63
N GLU A 32 -50.97 6.33 -11.51
CA GLU A 32 -49.52 6.36 -11.41
C GLU A 32 -49.03 4.94 -11.06
N GLU A 33 -48.28 4.37 -11.98
CA GLU A 33 -47.60 3.10 -11.77
C GLU A 33 -46.57 3.27 -10.62
N ALA A 34 -46.87 2.70 -9.48
CA ALA A 34 -45.92 2.57 -8.39
C ALA A 34 -44.89 1.50 -8.76
N VAL A 35 -43.71 1.95 -9.13
CA VAL A 35 -42.52 1.09 -9.16
C VAL A 35 -42.20 0.73 -7.71
N THR A 36 -42.55 -0.48 -7.30
CA THR A 36 -42.07 -1.07 -6.07
C THR A 36 -40.60 -1.40 -6.24
N GLU A 37 -39.75 -0.59 -5.68
CA GLU A 37 -38.34 -0.92 -5.43
C GLU A 37 -38.32 -2.07 -4.43
N GLU A 38 -38.18 -3.28 -4.93
CA GLU A 38 -37.89 -4.46 -4.13
C GLU A 38 -36.46 -4.27 -3.60
N ALA A 39 -36.33 -3.88 -2.31
CA ALA A 39 -35.06 -3.85 -1.63
C ALA A 39 -34.48 -5.26 -1.69
N ALA A 40 -33.42 -5.43 -2.45
CA ALA A 40 -32.64 -6.65 -2.49
C ALA A 40 -32.19 -6.96 -1.06
N VAL A 41 -32.75 -7.99 -0.47
CA VAL A 41 -32.26 -8.60 0.75
C VAL A 41 -30.89 -9.18 0.39
N VAL A 42 -29.82 -8.51 0.78
CA VAL A 42 -28.47 -9.07 0.73
C VAL A 42 -28.49 -10.23 1.72
N GLU A 43 -28.60 -11.43 1.19
CA GLU A 43 -28.42 -12.67 1.94
C GLU A 43 -26.96 -12.68 2.40
N VAL A 44 -26.71 -12.29 3.67
CA VAL A 44 -25.40 -12.43 4.31
C VAL A 44 -25.16 -13.93 4.40
N ALA A 45 -24.27 -14.44 3.56
CA ALA A 45 -23.83 -15.81 3.65
C ALA A 45 -23.39 -16.09 5.10
N PRO A 46 -23.73 -17.25 5.69
CA PRO A 46 -23.25 -17.60 7.03
C PRO A 46 -21.73 -17.53 7.01
N ALA A 47 -21.15 -16.90 8.05
CA ALA A 47 -19.71 -16.87 8.24
C ALA A 47 -19.18 -18.29 8.08
N ALA A 48 -18.24 -18.50 7.16
CA ALA A 48 -17.63 -19.81 6.95
C ALA A 48 -17.11 -20.30 8.31
N GLU A 49 -17.34 -21.55 8.66
CA GLU A 49 -16.62 -22.19 9.76
C GLU A 49 -15.13 -22.00 9.43
N GLY A 50 -14.37 -21.31 10.32
CA GLY A 50 -13.01 -20.87 10.05
C GLY A 50 -12.14 -22.05 9.58
N LEU A 51 -11.27 -21.79 8.61
CA LEU A 51 -10.31 -22.78 8.15
C LEU A 51 -9.32 -23.09 9.30
N ASP A 52 -8.97 -24.37 9.45
CA ASP A 52 -7.88 -24.79 10.32
C ASP A 52 -6.55 -24.50 9.62
N PHE A 53 -6.22 -23.23 9.52
CA PHE A 53 -5.04 -22.72 8.85
C PHE A 53 -4.54 -21.48 9.59
N LEU A 54 -3.26 -21.47 9.97
CA LEU A 54 -2.60 -20.40 10.70
C LEU A 54 -1.61 -19.66 9.77
N ALA A 55 -1.98 -18.47 9.32
CA ALA A 55 -1.08 -17.59 8.61
C ALA A 55 -0.37 -16.65 9.59
N CYS A 56 0.95 -16.59 9.50
CA CYS A 56 1.79 -15.83 10.42
C CYS A 56 2.61 -14.78 9.68
N ALA A 57 2.99 -13.71 10.39
CA ALA A 57 3.84 -12.68 9.82
C ALA A 57 4.79 -12.07 10.84
N VAL A 58 5.97 -11.68 10.35
CA VAL A 58 6.99 -10.92 11.09
C VAL A 58 7.30 -9.66 10.29
N SER A 59 7.15 -8.48 10.90
CA SER A 59 7.53 -7.20 10.28
C SER A 59 9.02 -6.90 10.50
N ASP A 60 9.56 -6.03 9.64
CA ASP A 60 10.81 -5.33 9.94
C ASP A 60 10.62 -4.28 11.05
N GLU A 61 11.52 -3.29 11.16
CA GLU A 61 11.47 -2.25 12.19
C GLU A 61 10.29 -1.27 12.05
N GLY A 62 9.52 -1.35 10.94
CA GLY A 62 8.22 -0.68 10.80
C GLY A 62 7.14 -1.46 11.55
N SER A 63 6.16 -0.77 12.09
CA SER A 63 5.00 -1.41 12.70
C SER A 63 3.96 -1.84 11.67
N TRP A 64 2.98 -2.67 12.09
CA TRP A 64 1.81 -2.98 11.26
C TRP A 64 0.87 -1.78 10.99
N ASN A 65 1.17 -0.61 11.58
CA ASN A 65 0.42 0.63 11.41
C ASN A 65 1.32 1.73 10.82
N ASP A 66 2.14 1.40 9.83
CA ASP A 66 3.03 2.35 9.17
C ASP A 66 2.34 3.16 8.04
N ASN A 67 1.05 2.94 7.84
CA ASN A 67 0.25 3.52 6.75
C ASN A 67 0.81 3.26 5.34
N SER A 68 1.75 2.34 5.19
CA SER A 68 2.49 2.08 3.95
C SER A 68 2.83 0.60 3.80
N PHE A 69 4.13 0.24 3.84
CA PHE A 69 4.68 -1.05 3.43
C PHE A 69 4.18 -2.23 4.28
N ASN A 70 4.44 -2.20 5.60
CA ASN A 70 4.04 -3.31 6.48
C ASN A 70 2.52 -3.42 6.59
N GLU A 71 1.83 -2.29 6.72
CA GLU A 71 0.37 -2.25 6.78
C GLU A 71 -0.26 -2.80 5.49
N ALA A 72 0.34 -2.58 4.32
CA ALA A 72 -0.20 -3.13 3.08
C ALA A 72 -0.18 -4.67 3.06
N VAL A 73 0.84 -5.31 3.63
CA VAL A 73 0.87 -6.77 3.81
C VAL A 73 -0.14 -7.20 4.87
N TYR A 74 -0.20 -6.47 5.97
CA TYR A 74 -1.12 -6.73 7.08
C TYR A 74 -2.59 -6.66 6.65
N ASP A 75 -2.95 -5.72 5.78
CA ASP A 75 -4.28 -5.63 5.18
C ASP A 75 -4.65 -6.94 4.45
N GLY A 76 -3.69 -7.55 3.74
CA GLY A 76 -3.88 -8.84 3.07
C GLY A 76 -4.11 -10.00 4.04
N LEU A 77 -3.38 -10.02 5.17
CA LEU A 77 -3.60 -10.98 6.26
C LEU A 77 -4.99 -10.81 6.88
N GLN A 78 -5.39 -9.58 7.19
CA GLN A 78 -6.70 -9.29 7.77
C GLN A 78 -7.85 -9.62 6.79
N LEU A 79 -7.63 -9.39 5.49
CA LEU A 79 -8.58 -9.79 4.46
C LEU A 79 -8.72 -11.32 4.43
N ALA A 80 -7.61 -12.07 4.48
CA ALA A 80 -7.63 -13.53 4.52
C ALA A 80 -8.35 -14.05 5.77
N LYS A 81 -8.14 -13.43 6.94
CA LYS A 81 -8.88 -13.74 8.16
C LYS A 81 -10.38 -13.52 7.98
N THR A 82 -10.78 -12.42 7.36
CA THR A 82 -12.19 -12.03 7.22
C THR A 82 -12.90 -12.89 6.16
N GLU A 83 -12.27 -13.09 4.99
CA GLU A 83 -12.89 -13.72 3.83
C GLU A 83 -12.75 -15.26 3.84
N LEU A 84 -11.63 -15.77 4.37
CA LEU A 84 -11.33 -17.21 4.36
C LEU A 84 -11.49 -17.86 5.74
N GLY A 85 -11.56 -17.07 6.81
CA GLY A 85 -11.66 -17.57 8.18
C GLY A 85 -10.36 -18.19 8.70
N VAL A 86 -9.19 -17.85 8.14
CA VAL A 86 -7.88 -18.29 8.63
C VAL A 86 -7.55 -17.64 9.97
N GLN A 87 -6.72 -18.32 10.78
CA GLN A 87 -6.18 -17.76 12.00
C GLN A 87 -4.91 -16.95 11.68
N LEU A 88 -4.62 -15.92 12.49
CA LEU A 88 -3.41 -15.10 12.35
C LEU A 88 -2.58 -15.15 13.62
N ALA A 89 -1.25 -15.15 13.46
CA ALA A 89 -0.29 -14.78 14.49
C ALA A 89 0.75 -13.82 13.90
N GLU A 90 1.16 -12.82 14.66
CA GLU A 90 1.98 -11.75 14.19
C GLU A 90 3.01 -11.30 15.23
N ALA A 91 4.17 -10.88 14.77
CA ALA A 91 5.20 -10.25 15.59
C ALA A 91 5.75 -9.02 14.88
N GLU A 92 5.88 -7.93 15.64
CA GLU A 92 6.61 -6.74 15.20
C GLU A 92 8.05 -6.83 15.70
N SER A 93 8.98 -6.37 14.86
CA SER A 93 10.39 -6.26 15.24
C SER A 93 10.74 -4.79 15.48
N ASN A 94 11.46 -4.52 16.57
CA ASN A 94 11.92 -3.17 16.88
C ASN A 94 13.37 -2.94 16.40
N SER A 95 14.06 -4.01 16.08
CA SER A 95 15.43 -4.01 15.62
C SER A 95 15.77 -5.33 14.92
N ALA A 96 16.91 -5.38 14.22
CA ALA A 96 17.37 -6.58 13.54
C ALA A 96 17.62 -7.77 14.50
N GLU A 97 17.89 -7.53 15.79
CA GLU A 97 18.04 -8.58 16.79
C GLU A 97 16.76 -9.34 17.07
N ASP A 98 15.60 -8.78 16.73
CA ASP A 98 14.26 -9.40 16.92
C ASP A 98 13.89 -10.35 15.76
N PHE A 99 14.51 -10.24 14.57
CA PHE A 99 14.09 -10.95 13.36
C PHE A 99 14.14 -12.48 13.53
N ALA A 100 15.31 -13.03 13.85
CA ALA A 100 15.48 -14.47 14.01
C ALA A 100 14.64 -15.04 15.18
N PRO A 101 14.58 -14.41 16.37
CA PRO A 101 13.67 -14.84 17.44
C PRO A 101 12.19 -14.82 17.04
N ASN A 102 11.74 -13.78 16.35
CA ASN A 102 10.35 -13.69 15.91
C ASN A 102 9.99 -14.74 14.86
N LEU A 103 10.86 -14.98 13.87
CA LEU A 103 10.68 -16.06 12.90
C LEU A 103 10.64 -17.43 13.57
N GLN A 104 11.53 -17.69 14.55
CA GLN A 104 11.52 -18.95 15.31
C GLN A 104 10.22 -19.09 16.12
N ALA A 105 9.72 -18.03 16.72
CA ALA A 105 8.44 -18.07 17.45
C ALA A 105 7.27 -18.46 16.55
N MET A 106 7.24 -18.02 15.28
CA MET A 106 6.23 -18.44 14.31
C MET A 106 6.37 -19.92 13.91
N VAL A 107 7.61 -20.41 13.77
CA VAL A 107 7.87 -21.84 13.56
C VAL A 107 7.36 -22.67 14.75
N ASP A 108 7.68 -22.24 15.97
CA ASP A 108 7.26 -22.92 17.22
C ASP A 108 5.73 -22.89 17.41
N ALA A 109 5.06 -21.86 16.93
CA ALA A 109 3.60 -21.74 16.90
C ALA A 109 2.94 -22.70 15.88
N SER A 110 3.73 -23.42 15.08
CA SER A 110 3.24 -24.33 14.03
C SER A 110 2.42 -23.61 12.95
N CYS A 111 2.87 -22.44 12.51
CA CYS A 111 2.26 -21.70 11.41
C CYS A 111 2.29 -22.52 10.11
N ASP A 112 1.19 -22.53 9.35
CA ASP A 112 1.14 -23.15 8.04
C ASP A 112 1.95 -22.36 7.00
N VAL A 113 1.91 -21.02 7.10
CA VAL A 113 2.73 -20.10 6.30
C VAL A 113 3.24 -18.95 7.15
N ILE A 114 4.50 -18.54 6.93
CA ILE A 114 5.13 -17.42 7.64
C ILE A 114 5.58 -16.37 6.62
N PHE A 115 5.06 -15.16 6.73
CA PHE A 115 5.47 -14.00 5.94
C PHE A 115 6.58 -13.24 6.68
N ALA A 116 7.75 -13.13 6.09
CA ALA A 116 8.83 -12.24 6.50
C ALA A 116 8.72 -10.96 5.65
N VAL A 117 8.35 -9.86 6.27
CA VAL A 117 7.98 -8.62 5.59
C VAL A 117 9.11 -7.62 5.67
N GLY A 118 9.74 -7.35 4.52
CA GLY A 118 10.82 -6.39 4.37
C GLY A 118 12.18 -6.99 4.04
N PHE A 119 12.95 -6.20 3.30
CA PHE A 119 14.29 -6.54 2.84
C PHE A 119 15.22 -6.96 3.99
N ASN A 120 15.10 -6.29 5.14
CA ASN A 120 15.99 -6.54 6.28
C ASN A 120 15.87 -7.96 6.85
N LEU A 121 14.74 -8.66 6.65
CA LEU A 121 14.54 -10.05 7.11
C LEU A 121 15.09 -11.11 6.16
N VAL A 122 15.60 -10.75 4.98
CA VAL A 122 15.95 -11.72 3.93
C VAL A 122 16.98 -12.75 4.39
N ALA A 123 18.02 -12.32 5.10
CA ALA A 123 19.05 -13.23 5.61
C ALA A 123 18.46 -14.21 6.63
N ASP A 124 17.68 -13.72 7.59
CA ASP A 124 17.12 -14.53 8.67
C ASP A 124 16.04 -15.49 8.18
N VAL A 125 15.16 -15.07 7.24
CA VAL A 125 14.15 -15.97 6.68
C VAL A 125 14.75 -17.06 5.81
N ASN A 126 15.84 -16.80 5.08
CA ASN A 126 16.57 -17.83 4.35
C ASN A 126 17.17 -18.87 5.30
N LEU A 127 17.77 -18.45 6.42
CA LEU A 127 18.27 -19.36 7.46
C LEU A 127 17.13 -20.15 8.11
N ALA A 128 16.01 -19.50 8.42
CA ALA A 128 14.84 -20.15 9.00
C ALA A 128 14.25 -21.18 8.04
N ALA A 129 14.11 -20.87 6.75
CA ALA A 129 13.60 -21.77 5.73
C ALA A 129 14.50 -22.98 5.54
N ALA A 130 15.81 -22.79 5.48
CA ALA A 130 16.79 -23.89 5.39
C ALA A 130 16.76 -24.82 6.61
N ALA A 131 16.56 -24.27 7.80
CA ALA A 131 16.45 -25.03 9.05
C ALA A 131 15.13 -25.78 9.20
N ASN A 132 14.05 -25.31 8.54
CA ASN A 132 12.69 -25.81 8.68
C ASN A 132 12.06 -26.14 7.30
N PRO A 133 12.56 -27.15 6.55
CA PRO A 133 12.12 -27.40 5.18
C PRO A 133 10.66 -27.85 5.05
N GLY A 134 10.00 -28.17 6.15
CA GLY A 134 8.58 -28.52 6.21
C GLY A 134 7.64 -27.34 6.48
N VAL A 135 8.18 -26.12 6.69
CA VAL A 135 7.39 -24.93 6.95
C VAL A 135 7.43 -24.03 5.71
N SER A 136 6.27 -23.65 5.21
CA SER A 136 6.17 -22.74 4.08
C SER A 136 6.45 -21.29 4.52
N MET A 137 7.33 -20.60 3.82
CA MET A 137 7.69 -19.22 4.13
C MET A 137 7.57 -18.32 2.89
N VAL A 138 7.33 -17.04 3.13
CA VAL A 138 7.23 -16.00 2.10
C VAL A 138 8.14 -14.86 2.52
N THR A 139 8.93 -14.33 1.59
CA THR A 139 9.71 -13.11 1.82
C THR A 139 9.24 -11.99 0.91
N VAL A 140 8.81 -10.87 1.48
CA VAL A 140 8.33 -9.71 0.73
C VAL A 140 9.49 -8.72 0.54
N ASP A 141 9.71 -8.30 -0.70
CA ASP A 141 10.91 -7.57 -1.15
C ASP A 141 12.22 -8.31 -0.88
N GLY A 142 12.17 -9.64 -1.03
CA GLY A 142 13.31 -10.51 -0.78
C GLY A 142 13.53 -11.54 -1.87
N TRP A 143 14.48 -12.42 -1.62
CA TRP A 143 14.83 -13.54 -2.50
C TRP A 143 15.05 -14.84 -1.71
N SER A 144 15.00 -15.98 -2.42
CA SER A 144 15.37 -17.28 -1.87
C SER A 144 16.81 -17.63 -2.29
N GLU A 145 17.60 -18.13 -1.35
CA GLU A 145 18.93 -18.69 -1.59
C GLU A 145 18.91 -20.18 -2.01
N GLY A 146 17.79 -20.58 -2.66
CA GLY A 146 17.60 -21.95 -3.12
C GLY A 146 16.77 -22.81 -2.17
N ASN A 147 16.01 -22.21 -1.27
CA ASN A 147 15.07 -22.90 -0.38
C ASN A 147 13.73 -23.08 -1.12
N ASP A 148 13.35 -24.32 -1.44
CA ASP A 148 12.10 -24.63 -2.16
C ASP A 148 10.82 -24.26 -1.37
N ASN A 149 10.94 -24.15 -0.04
CA ASN A 149 9.86 -23.77 0.87
C ASN A 149 9.80 -22.26 1.17
N LEU A 150 10.63 -21.45 0.51
CA LEU A 150 10.63 -19.99 0.62
C LEU A 150 10.19 -19.36 -0.70
N LYS A 151 9.01 -18.74 -0.70
CA LYS A 151 8.45 -18.02 -1.85
C LYS A 151 8.89 -16.55 -1.80
N PRO A 152 9.69 -16.07 -2.77
CA PRO A 152 9.96 -14.65 -2.91
C PRO A 152 8.77 -13.91 -3.52
N VAL A 153 8.50 -12.70 -3.03
CA VAL A 153 7.52 -11.75 -3.56
C VAL A 153 8.24 -10.44 -3.83
N GLY A 154 8.22 -10.01 -5.07
CA GLY A 154 8.83 -8.74 -5.51
C GLY A 154 7.95 -8.01 -6.52
N TYR A 155 8.34 -6.80 -6.86
CA TYR A 155 7.55 -5.89 -7.68
C TYR A 155 8.43 -5.12 -8.66
N LYS A 156 7.93 -4.90 -9.88
CA LYS A 156 8.56 -4.01 -10.87
C LYS A 156 8.08 -2.58 -10.64
N MET A 157 8.57 -1.95 -9.58
CA MET A 157 8.13 -0.62 -9.21
C MET A 157 8.57 0.47 -10.18
N ASN A 158 9.61 0.20 -10.99
CA ASN A 158 9.98 1.08 -12.11
C ASN A 158 8.82 1.34 -13.08
N GLN A 159 7.88 0.40 -13.22
CA GLN A 159 6.76 0.53 -14.15
C GLN A 159 5.74 1.59 -13.73
N SER A 160 5.20 1.50 -12.51
CA SER A 160 4.28 2.52 -11.98
C SER A 160 4.99 3.84 -11.71
N SER A 161 6.25 3.79 -11.26
CA SER A 161 7.04 4.98 -11.03
C SER A 161 7.41 5.72 -12.31
N TYR A 162 7.53 5.02 -13.46
CA TYR A 162 7.66 5.68 -14.76
C TYR A 162 6.40 6.50 -15.10
N LEU A 163 5.21 5.95 -14.86
CA LEU A 163 3.96 6.71 -15.00
C LEU A 163 3.94 7.92 -14.08
N ALA A 164 4.35 7.73 -12.83
CA ALA A 164 4.42 8.79 -11.83
C ALA A 164 5.42 9.90 -12.21
N GLY A 165 6.59 9.52 -12.75
CA GLY A 165 7.61 10.46 -13.23
C GLY A 165 7.17 11.27 -14.45
N TYR A 166 6.51 10.61 -15.41
CA TYR A 166 5.92 11.30 -16.57
C TYR A 166 4.84 12.31 -16.11
N LEU A 167 3.95 11.88 -15.21
CA LEU A 167 2.94 12.74 -14.61
C LEU A 167 3.56 13.91 -13.86
N ALA A 168 4.58 13.66 -13.05
CA ALA A 168 5.29 14.71 -12.29
C ALA A 168 5.85 15.78 -13.20
N ALA A 169 6.55 15.39 -14.26
CA ALA A 169 7.09 16.33 -15.25
C ALA A 169 6.01 17.11 -16.00
N ALA A 170 4.89 16.45 -16.34
CA ALA A 170 3.74 17.10 -16.97
C ALA A 170 3.06 18.12 -16.05
N TYR A 171 2.83 17.73 -14.78
CA TYR A 171 2.15 18.54 -13.77
C TYR A 171 3.01 19.71 -13.27
N SER A 172 4.32 19.49 -13.07
CA SER A 172 5.26 20.48 -12.58
C SER A 172 5.20 21.80 -13.37
N THR A 173 5.14 22.92 -12.66
CA THR A 173 5.19 24.26 -13.24
C THR A 173 6.63 24.76 -13.41
N THR A 174 7.52 24.36 -12.51
CA THR A 174 8.95 24.73 -12.53
C THR A 174 9.78 23.85 -13.46
N LYS A 175 9.27 22.65 -13.81
CA LYS A 175 9.98 21.59 -14.50
C LYS A 175 11.21 21.06 -13.73
N VAL A 176 11.16 21.23 -12.41
CA VAL A 176 12.08 20.63 -11.46
C VAL A 176 11.27 19.68 -10.58
N VAL A 177 11.59 18.39 -10.62
CA VAL A 177 10.97 17.37 -9.82
C VAL A 177 12.02 16.70 -8.95
N GLY A 178 11.65 16.15 -7.79
CA GLY A 178 12.60 15.57 -6.86
C GLY A 178 12.22 14.14 -6.49
N THR A 179 13.22 13.29 -6.25
CA THR A 179 13.03 11.97 -5.61
C THR A 179 14.12 11.75 -4.59
N SER A 180 13.85 10.92 -3.61
CA SER A 180 14.81 10.51 -2.57
C SER A 180 14.40 9.15 -2.02
N GLY A 181 15.29 8.46 -1.31
CA GLY A 181 15.02 7.11 -0.85
C GLY A 181 15.39 6.88 0.62
N GLY A 182 14.78 5.86 1.23
CA GLY A 182 15.14 5.39 2.57
C GLY A 182 16.56 4.83 2.58
N LEU A 183 16.73 3.67 1.98
CA LEU A 183 18.04 3.01 1.81
C LEU A 183 18.38 2.86 0.33
N GLN A 184 19.66 2.88 0.00
CA GLN A 184 20.11 2.61 -1.38
C GLN A 184 20.13 1.10 -1.65
N ILE A 185 18.95 0.51 -1.81
CA ILE A 185 18.71 -0.88 -2.16
C ILE A 185 17.84 -0.97 -3.41
N ASP A 186 17.89 -2.10 -4.13
CA ASP A 186 17.17 -2.28 -5.39
C ASP A 186 15.67 -2.04 -5.24
N ALA A 187 15.04 -2.49 -4.14
CA ALA A 187 13.62 -2.29 -3.85
C ALA A 187 13.21 -0.80 -3.74
N VAL A 188 14.16 0.12 -3.49
CA VAL A 188 13.96 1.58 -3.42
C VAL A 188 14.41 2.25 -4.71
N THR A 189 15.62 1.92 -5.20
CA THR A 189 16.18 2.57 -6.39
C THR A 189 15.43 2.23 -7.68
N ASP A 190 14.67 1.13 -7.69
CA ASP A 190 13.77 0.78 -8.80
C ASP A 190 12.63 1.81 -8.98
N PHE A 191 12.03 2.26 -7.87
CA PHE A 191 11.07 3.38 -7.90
C PHE A 191 11.73 4.67 -8.42
N MET A 192 12.88 5.05 -7.83
CA MET A 192 13.56 6.30 -8.18
C MET A 192 14.01 6.31 -9.65
N SER A 193 14.46 5.15 -10.17
CA SER A 193 14.87 5.00 -11.57
C SER A 193 13.68 5.10 -12.52
N GLY A 194 12.59 4.39 -12.25
CA GLY A 194 11.36 4.54 -13.04
C GLY A 194 10.88 5.98 -13.10
N PHE A 195 10.84 6.67 -11.96
CA PHE A 195 10.48 8.08 -11.88
C PHE A 195 11.39 8.97 -12.73
N TYR A 196 12.71 8.78 -12.64
CA TYR A 196 13.68 9.50 -13.44
C TYR A 196 13.42 9.32 -14.94
N PHE A 197 13.31 8.08 -15.42
CA PHE A 197 13.12 7.82 -16.84
C PHE A 197 11.75 8.27 -17.33
N GLY A 198 10.69 8.17 -16.53
CA GLY A 198 9.38 8.71 -16.85
C GLY A 198 9.40 10.24 -17.04
N ALA A 199 10.08 10.97 -16.15
CA ALA A 199 10.27 12.40 -16.28
C ALA A 199 11.10 12.78 -17.53
N LYS A 200 12.13 12.00 -17.86
CA LYS A 200 12.94 12.16 -19.07
C LYS A 200 12.20 11.79 -20.35
N ALA A 201 11.26 10.85 -20.29
CA ALA A 201 10.39 10.55 -21.43
C ALA A 201 9.49 11.76 -21.77
N TYR A 202 8.92 12.43 -20.76
CA TYR A 202 8.17 13.68 -20.98
C TYR A 202 9.05 14.76 -21.65
N GLU A 203 10.28 14.95 -21.15
CA GLU A 203 11.24 15.89 -21.75
C GLU A 203 11.51 15.55 -23.23
N THR A 204 11.74 14.28 -23.52
CA THR A 204 12.03 13.79 -24.88
C THR A 204 10.84 14.00 -25.82
N GLU A 205 9.63 13.73 -25.34
CA GLU A 205 8.41 13.82 -26.14
C GLU A 205 8.01 15.27 -26.43
N THR A 206 8.10 16.14 -25.40
CA THR A 206 7.63 17.53 -25.52
C THR A 206 8.71 18.54 -25.92
N GLY A 207 9.99 18.16 -25.81
CA GLY A 207 11.13 19.07 -25.96
C GLY A 207 11.27 20.07 -24.79
N THR A 208 10.51 19.89 -23.71
CA THR A 208 10.58 20.75 -22.53
C THR A 208 11.60 20.20 -21.53
N PRO A 209 12.71 20.90 -21.23
CA PRO A 209 13.71 20.40 -20.30
C PRO A 209 13.14 20.14 -18.91
N VAL A 210 13.48 19.01 -18.30
CA VAL A 210 13.08 18.62 -16.95
C VAL A 210 14.31 18.28 -16.12
N THR A 211 14.42 18.91 -14.95
CA THR A 211 15.44 18.57 -13.96
C THR A 211 14.88 17.58 -12.96
N VAL A 212 15.56 16.47 -12.78
CA VAL A 212 15.26 15.49 -11.72
C VAL A 212 16.34 15.59 -10.64
N LEU A 213 15.94 15.94 -9.43
CA LEU A 213 16.83 16.03 -8.26
C LEU A 213 16.81 14.70 -7.50
N GLY A 214 17.91 14.42 -6.81
CA GLY A 214 18.01 13.37 -5.81
C GLY A 214 18.23 11.94 -6.32
N TRP A 215 18.33 11.72 -7.64
CA TRP A 215 18.73 10.43 -8.20
C TRP A 215 19.33 10.56 -9.60
N ASP A 216 20.49 9.95 -9.78
CA ASP A 216 21.10 9.71 -11.10
C ASP A 216 21.29 8.20 -11.30
N PRO A 217 20.42 7.54 -12.09
CA PRO A 217 20.49 6.10 -12.29
C PRO A 217 21.74 5.67 -13.07
N MET A 218 22.38 6.57 -13.85
CA MET A 218 23.60 6.24 -14.59
C MET A 218 24.82 6.20 -13.69
N ALA A 219 24.86 7.08 -12.69
CA ALA A 219 25.92 7.13 -11.70
C ALA A 219 25.62 6.25 -10.47
N ALA A 220 24.39 5.79 -10.31
CA ALA A 220 23.87 5.13 -9.11
C ALA A 220 24.14 5.94 -7.83
N THR A 221 23.87 7.26 -7.89
CA THR A 221 24.04 8.19 -6.76
C THR A 221 22.80 9.02 -6.54
N GLY A 222 22.48 9.32 -5.29
CA GLY A 222 21.29 10.10 -4.96
C GLY A 222 21.17 10.47 -3.49
N ASP A 223 20.01 10.98 -3.14
CA ASP A 223 19.67 11.43 -1.80
C ASP A 223 18.98 10.30 -1.03
N PHE A 224 19.59 9.85 0.06
CA PHE A 224 19.06 8.82 0.95
C PHE A 224 19.10 9.31 2.40
N TRP A 225 18.10 8.89 3.20
CA TRP A 225 18.09 9.21 4.64
C TRP A 225 18.52 8.06 5.55
N ASP A 226 18.96 6.94 4.95
CA ASP A 226 19.58 5.78 5.61
C ASP A 226 18.68 5.11 6.69
N SER A 227 17.34 5.14 6.48
CA SER A 227 16.36 4.64 7.44
C SER A 227 15.03 4.29 6.75
N PHE A 228 14.21 3.44 7.39
CA PHE A 228 12.79 3.29 7.10
C PHE A 228 11.91 3.71 8.28
N ALA A 229 12.50 4.40 9.27
CA ALA A 229 11.73 4.96 10.38
C ALA A 229 10.69 5.96 9.85
N PRO A 230 9.43 5.89 10.34
CA PRO A 230 8.38 6.80 9.93
C PRO A 230 8.76 8.27 10.14
N ASN A 231 8.49 9.10 9.13
CA ASN A 231 8.70 10.55 9.20
C ASN A 231 10.12 10.96 9.62
N ASP A 232 11.13 10.30 9.04
CA ASP A 232 12.54 10.56 9.35
C ASP A 232 12.92 12.03 9.12
N PRO A 233 13.56 12.70 10.09
CA PRO A 233 13.90 14.12 9.98
C PRO A 233 14.96 14.40 8.90
N THR A 234 15.80 13.42 8.54
CA THR A 234 16.76 13.55 7.42
C THR A 234 16.00 13.57 6.10
N GLY A 235 15.00 12.70 5.93
CA GLY A 235 14.12 12.71 4.75
C GLY A 235 13.34 14.02 4.63
N LYS A 236 12.85 14.59 5.75
CA LYS A 236 12.25 15.94 5.77
C LYS A 236 13.24 17.00 5.29
N SER A 237 14.50 16.94 5.74
CA SER A 237 15.53 17.91 5.35
C SER A 237 15.91 17.79 3.88
N ILE A 238 15.94 16.58 3.32
CA ILE A 238 16.16 16.34 1.89
C ILE A 238 15.01 16.97 1.09
N THR A 239 13.76 16.69 1.48
CA THR A 239 12.55 17.29 0.86
C THR A 239 12.64 18.82 0.86
N ALA A 240 12.97 19.45 2.00
CA ALA A 240 13.13 20.90 2.11
C ALA A 240 14.23 21.43 1.17
N THR A 241 15.36 20.74 1.07
CA THR A 241 16.45 21.09 0.16
C THR A 241 16.01 21.01 -1.32
N GLN A 242 15.24 19.99 -1.69
CA GLN A 242 14.73 19.86 -3.06
C GLN A 242 13.73 20.99 -3.40
N LEU A 243 12.85 21.38 -2.44
CA LEU A 243 11.97 22.55 -2.57
C LEU A 243 12.76 23.87 -2.76
N GLU A 244 13.83 24.08 -1.96
CA GLU A 244 14.73 25.24 -2.11
C GLU A 244 15.41 25.28 -3.48
N ASN A 245 15.67 24.12 -4.08
CA ASN A 245 16.23 23.99 -5.44
C ASN A 245 15.16 24.01 -6.55
N GLY A 246 13.92 24.37 -6.19
CA GLY A 246 12.84 24.65 -7.14
C GLY A 246 11.96 23.46 -7.51
N ALA A 247 12.10 22.30 -6.85
CA ALA A 247 11.18 21.19 -7.05
C ALA A 247 9.77 21.56 -6.56
N ASP A 248 8.77 21.26 -7.39
CA ASP A 248 7.34 21.44 -7.06
C ASP A 248 6.54 20.13 -7.15
N VAL A 249 7.18 19.02 -7.53
CA VAL A 249 6.66 17.66 -7.38
C VAL A 249 7.75 16.78 -6.79
N LEU A 250 7.44 16.08 -5.70
CA LEU A 250 8.38 15.31 -4.89
C LEU A 250 7.96 13.84 -4.79
N PHE A 251 8.92 12.95 -4.78
CA PHE A 251 8.70 11.51 -4.68
C PHE A 251 9.65 10.88 -3.64
N PRO A 252 9.35 11.00 -2.35
CA PRO A 252 10.10 10.34 -1.28
C PRO A 252 9.74 8.84 -1.23
N VAL A 253 10.74 7.96 -1.44
CA VAL A 253 10.56 6.51 -1.51
C VAL A 253 11.08 5.83 -0.25
N GLY A 254 10.18 5.43 0.63
CA GLY A 254 10.57 4.74 1.87
C GLY A 254 9.50 4.78 2.94
N GLY A 255 8.41 4.05 2.72
CA GLY A 255 7.36 3.89 3.71
C GLY A 255 6.64 5.18 4.08
N ASP A 256 6.39 5.38 5.38
CA ASP A 256 5.69 6.56 5.92
C ASP A 256 6.62 7.79 6.00
N GLN A 257 7.01 8.34 4.82
CA GLN A 257 7.76 9.59 4.74
C GLN A 257 6.89 10.77 4.25
N PHE A 258 5.65 10.52 3.86
CA PHE A 258 4.74 11.53 3.31
C PHE A 258 4.29 12.56 4.38
N GLY A 259 4.21 12.18 5.65
CA GLY A 259 3.93 13.12 6.74
C GLY A 259 5.02 14.18 6.87
N ALA A 260 6.28 13.75 6.99
CA ALA A 260 7.44 14.65 7.06
C ALA A 260 7.61 15.49 5.78
N GLY A 261 7.33 14.91 4.61
CA GLY A 261 7.32 15.63 3.33
C GLY A 261 6.24 16.72 3.27
N SER A 262 5.01 16.40 3.73
CA SER A 262 3.92 17.38 3.81
C SER A 262 4.24 18.55 4.74
N GLU A 263 4.89 18.26 5.89
CA GLU A 263 5.37 19.29 6.79
C GLU A 263 6.42 20.20 6.13
N ALA A 264 7.37 19.61 5.39
CA ALA A 264 8.39 20.40 4.67
C ALA A 264 7.76 21.29 3.61
N ILE A 265 6.77 20.81 2.82
CA ILE A 265 6.03 21.63 1.86
C ILE A 265 5.32 22.78 2.57
N LYS A 266 4.59 22.49 3.65
CA LYS A 266 3.86 23.49 4.42
C LYS A 266 4.78 24.56 5.00
N GLU A 267 5.92 24.17 5.55
CA GLU A 267 6.91 25.08 6.15
C GLU A 267 7.60 25.96 5.09
N SER A 268 7.84 25.41 3.89
CA SER A 268 8.47 26.16 2.79
C SER A 268 7.57 27.25 2.20
N GLY A 269 6.24 27.04 2.26
CA GLY A 269 5.25 27.88 1.60
C GLY A 269 5.27 27.77 0.06
N VAL A 270 5.98 26.80 -0.51
CA VAL A 270 5.98 26.51 -1.95
C VAL A 270 4.68 25.77 -2.30
N ASP A 271 4.07 26.12 -3.43
CA ASP A 271 2.94 25.35 -3.99
C ASP A 271 3.49 24.09 -4.64
N ALA A 272 3.62 23.04 -3.85
CA ALA A 272 4.22 21.77 -4.24
C ALA A 272 3.34 20.59 -3.81
N VAL A 273 3.53 19.46 -4.49
CA VAL A 273 2.83 18.21 -4.23
C VAL A 273 3.80 17.05 -4.12
N MET A 274 3.31 15.92 -3.61
CA MET A 274 4.08 14.67 -3.54
C MET A 274 3.38 13.55 -4.29
N ILE A 275 4.16 12.51 -4.55
CA ILE A 275 3.71 11.20 -4.97
C ILE A 275 3.95 10.24 -3.80
N GLY A 276 2.90 9.53 -3.38
CA GLY A 276 2.98 8.53 -2.34
C GLY A 276 3.58 7.21 -2.84
N VAL A 277 3.90 6.31 -1.92
CA VAL A 277 4.42 4.96 -2.21
C VAL A 277 3.58 3.89 -1.52
N ASP A 278 3.64 2.67 -2.05
CA ASP A 278 3.09 1.42 -1.52
C ASP A 278 1.57 1.37 -1.49
N LYS A 279 0.89 2.29 -0.81
CA LYS A 279 -0.58 2.38 -0.69
C LYS A 279 -1.10 3.61 -1.43
N ASP A 280 -2.40 3.67 -1.61
CA ASP A 280 -3.09 4.89 -2.04
C ASP A 280 -3.18 5.87 -0.86
N ILE A 281 -2.11 6.67 -0.70
CA ILE A 281 -1.93 7.54 0.48
C ILE A 281 -3.05 8.58 0.60
N ALA A 282 -3.57 9.10 -0.50
CA ALA A 282 -4.69 10.04 -0.43
C ALA A 282 -5.97 9.43 0.16
N ALA A 283 -6.18 8.11 -0.03
CA ALA A 283 -7.31 7.39 0.52
C ALA A 283 -7.04 6.87 1.94
N THR A 284 -5.83 6.39 2.23
CA THR A 284 -5.49 5.78 3.52
C THR A 284 -5.08 6.78 4.58
N SER A 285 -4.58 7.96 4.17
CA SER A 285 -4.14 9.05 5.07
C SER A 285 -4.72 10.38 4.58
N PRO A 286 -6.07 10.56 4.67
CA PRO A 286 -6.78 11.68 4.06
C PRO A 286 -6.37 13.06 4.60
N GLU A 287 -5.71 13.12 5.77
CA GLU A 287 -5.13 14.35 6.32
C GLU A 287 -3.97 14.92 5.49
N TYR A 288 -3.36 14.09 4.64
CA TYR A 288 -2.29 14.50 3.71
C TYR A 288 -2.77 14.62 2.26
N ALA A 289 -4.05 14.28 1.96
CA ALA A 289 -4.57 14.22 0.59
C ALA A 289 -4.34 15.51 -0.22
N GLU A 290 -4.35 16.68 0.45
CA GLU A 290 -4.09 17.97 -0.20
C GLU A 290 -2.68 18.10 -0.81
N TYR A 291 -1.72 17.23 -0.39
CA TYR A 291 -0.34 17.20 -0.90
C TYR A 291 -0.09 16.01 -1.83
N ILE A 292 -0.98 15.04 -1.94
CA ILE A 292 -0.74 13.78 -2.68
C ILE A 292 -1.37 13.83 -4.06
N LEU A 293 -0.54 14.04 -5.09
CA LEU A 293 -0.97 14.07 -6.49
C LEU A 293 -1.47 12.70 -6.97
N THR A 294 -0.77 11.65 -6.61
CA THR A 294 -1.05 10.21 -6.82
C THR A 294 -0.13 9.40 -5.92
N SER A 295 -0.25 8.07 -5.94
CA SER A 295 0.69 7.16 -5.29
C SER A 295 1.15 6.07 -6.26
N ALA A 296 2.43 5.70 -6.24
CA ALA A 296 2.92 4.49 -6.89
C ALA A 296 2.63 3.29 -5.97
N GLU A 297 1.54 2.58 -6.28
CA GLU A 297 1.03 1.49 -5.45
C GLU A 297 1.84 0.20 -5.65
N LYS A 298 2.20 -0.44 -4.54
CA LYS A 298 2.76 -1.79 -4.46
C LYS A 298 1.69 -2.66 -3.77
N ARG A 299 0.93 -3.42 -4.56
CA ARG A 299 -0.29 -4.09 -4.09
C ARG A 299 0.00 -5.37 -3.33
N MET A 300 0.77 -5.26 -2.25
CA MET A 300 1.22 -6.37 -1.40
C MET A 300 0.07 -7.09 -0.71
N GLY A 301 -0.97 -6.38 -0.31
CA GLY A 301 -2.14 -6.98 0.33
C GLY A 301 -2.87 -7.99 -0.57
N ALA A 302 -3.02 -7.68 -1.86
CA ALA A 302 -3.61 -8.60 -2.83
C ALA A 302 -2.76 -9.87 -3.00
N ALA A 303 -1.43 -9.71 -3.16
CA ALA A 303 -0.51 -10.85 -3.27
C ALA A 303 -0.52 -11.72 -2.00
N THR A 304 -0.52 -11.10 -0.82
CA THR A 304 -0.59 -11.80 0.47
C THR A 304 -1.88 -12.61 0.58
N PHE A 305 -3.02 -12.00 0.26
CA PHE A 305 -4.30 -12.69 0.26
C PHE A 305 -4.33 -13.87 -0.71
N ASP A 306 -3.86 -13.68 -1.95
CA ASP A 306 -3.87 -14.70 -2.99
C ASP A 306 -2.95 -15.88 -2.64
N ILE A 307 -1.79 -15.63 -2.03
CA ILE A 307 -0.87 -16.68 -1.56
C ILE A 307 -1.53 -17.50 -0.44
N ILE A 308 -2.15 -16.83 0.54
CA ILE A 308 -2.85 -17.52 1.63
C ILE A 308 -4.01 -18.32 1.07
N LYS A 309 -4.82 -17.76 0.16
CA LYS A 309 -5.95 -18.43 -0.47
C LYS A 309 -5.51 -19.67 -1.25
N ALA A 310 -4.48 -19.56 -2.08
CA ALA A 310 -3.95 -20.68 -2.85
C ALA A 310 -3.50 -21.82 -1.94
N TYR A 311 -2.91 -21.52 -0.79
CA TYR A 311 -2.44 -22.55 0.13
C TYR A 311 -3.56 -23.08 1.04
N ALA A 312 -4.34 -22.21 1.68
CA ALA A 312 -5.37 -22.61 2.65
C ALA A 312 -6.59 -23.27 1.99
N VAL A 313 -6.97 -22.82 0.78
CA VAL A 313 -8.19 -23.29 0.09
C VAL A 313 -7.86 -24.33 -0.99
N ASP A 314 -6.86 -24.04 -1.84
CA ASP A 314 -6.53 -24.88 -2.98
C ASP A 314 -5.46 -25.93 -2.65
N GLY A 315 -4.87 -25.87 -1.44
CA GLY A 315 -3.85 -26.79 -0.95
C GLY A 315 -2.51 -26.68 -1.69
N THR A 316 -2.26 -25.56 -2.37
CA THR A 316 -1.09 -25.38 -3.22
C THR A 316 -0.20 -24.27 -2.68
N PHE A 317 0.98 -24.63 -2.16
CA PHE A 317 2.09 -23.70 -1.94
C PHE A 317 3.14 -23.89 -3.01
N SER A 318 3.63 -22.79 -3.59
CA SER A 318 4.74 -22.80 -4.55
C SER A 318 5.80 -21.82 -4.09
N GLY A 319 7.05 -22.27 -4.03
CA GLY A 319 8.24 -21.44 -3.82
C GLY A 319 8.63 -20.59 -5.05
N ASP A 320 7.87 -20.68 -6.15
CA ASP A 320 8.14 -19.87 -7.34
C ASP A 320 8.01 -18.36 -7.03
N TYR A 321 8.88 -17.57 -7.65
CA TYR A 321 8.90 -16.12 -7.49
C TYR A 321 7.60 -15.48 -7.98
N TYR A 322 6.94 -14.72 -7.10
CA TYR A 322 5.86 -13.83 -7.50
C TYR A 322 6.43 -12.46 -7.87
N MET A 323 6.13 -11.99 -9.05
CA MET A 323 6.52 -10.66 -9.51
C MET A 323 5.28 -9.83 -9.81
N GLY A 324 4.98 -8.84 -8.96
CA GLY A 324 3.94 -7.86 -9.21
C GLY A 324 4.38 -6.85 -10.27
N ASP A 325 3.55 -6.63 -11.29
CA ASP A 325 3.82 -5.66 -12.36
C ASP A 325 2.49 -5.03 -12.86
N LEU A 326 2.57 -4.13 -13.84
CA LEU A 326 1.38 -3.50 -14.43
C LEU A 326 0.47 -4.51 -15.15
N ALA A 327 1.03 -5.59 -15.69
CA ALA A 327 0.27 -6.59 -16.45
C ALA A 327 -0.64 -7.43 -15.56
N ASN A 328 -0.20 -7.77 -14.35
CA ASN A 328 -0.98 -8.51 -13.36
C ASN A 328 -1.62 -7.61 -12.29
N ALA A 329 -1.56 -6.28 -12.47
CA ALA A 329 -2.03 -5.29 -11.53
C ALA A 329 -1.38 -5.37 -10.15
N GLY A 330 -0.18 -5.92 -10.03
CA GLY A 330 0.62 -5.94 -8.81
C GLY A 330 1.18 -4.56 -8.44
N THR A 331 1.30 -3.66 -9.42
CA THR A 331 1.60 -2.24 -9.24
C THR A 331 0.73 -1.38 -10.15
N ASP A 332 0.52 -0.13 -9.80
CA ASP A 332 -0.17 0.89 -10.60
C ASP A 332 0.08 2.27 -10.00
N ILE A 333 -0.54 3.32 -10.55
CA ILE A 333 -0.71 4.61 -9.88
C ILE A 333 -2.14 4.77 -9.38
N SER A 334 -2.29 5.41 -8.22
CA SER A 334 -3.61 5.68 -7.63
C SER A 334 -4.39 6.76 -8.40
N PRO A 335 -5.71 6.88 -8.19
CA PRO A 335 -6.51 8.01 -8.70
C PRO A 335 -5.97 9.37 -8.24
N PHE A 336 -6.31 10.42 -8.98
CA PHE A 336 -5.82 11.77 -8.70
C PHE A 336 -6.69 12.58 -7.73
N TYR A 337 -7.80 12.07 -7.27
CA TYR A 337 -8.72 12.68 -6.30
C TYR A 337 -8.91 14.19 -6.50
N ASP A 338 -8.48 15.03 -5.54
CA ASP A 338 -8.60 16.49 -5.58
C ASP A 338 -7.78 17.14 -6.71
N PHE A 339 -6.83 16.39 -7.25
CA PHE A 339 -6.01 16.81 -8.39
C PHE A 339 -6.59 16.36 -9.74
N ASP A 340 -7.67 15.57 -9.76
CA ASP A 340 -8.20 15.01 -11.01
C ASP A 340 -8.55 16.07 -12.04
N SER A 341 -9.12 17.20 -11.61
CA SER A 341 -9.44 18.33 -12.48
C SER A 341 -8.22 19.15 -12.93
N LYS A 342 -7.07 19.00 -12.23
CA LYS A 342 -5.81 19.67 -12.55
C LYS A 342 -4.93 18.87 -13.50
N VAL A 343 -5.16 17.56 -13.61
CA VAL A 343 -4.52 16.69 -14.61
C VAL A 343 -5.39 16.67 -15.86
N SER A 344 -4.87 17.18 -16.97
CA SER A 344 -5.65 17.27 -18.23
C SER A 344 -6.00 15.87 -18.77
N GLN A 345 -7.09 15.79 -19.54
CA GLN A 345 -7.48 14.52 -20.18
C GLN A 345 -6.39 14.00 -21.12
N GLU A 346 -5.69 14.88 -21.80
CA GLU A 346 -4.55 14.52 -22.66
C GLU A 346 -3.46 13.77 -21.89
N ILE A 347 -3.11 14.23 -20.68
CA ILE A 347 -2.13 13.56 -19.82
C ILE A 347 -2.68 12.21 -19.33
N LYS A 348 -3.94 12.13 -18.93
CA LYS A 348 -4.58 10.87 -18.51
C LYS A 348 -4.56 9.83 -19.64
N ASP A 349 -4.92 10.26 -20.85
CA ASP A 349 -4.90 9.39 -22.04
C ASP A 349 -3.48 8.92 -22.35
N ARG A 350 -2.50 9.84 -22.24
CA ARG A 350 -1.09 9.51 -22.48
C ARG A 350 -0.53 8.53 -21.45
N LEU A 351 -0.88 8.69 -20.17
CA LEU A 351 -0.49 7.74 -19.12
C LEU A 351 -1.08 6.33 -19.38
N ALA A 352 -2.30 6.25 -19.88
CA ALA A 352 -2.89 4.97 -20.28
C ALA A 352 -2.16 4.33 -21.46
N GLU A 353 -1.73 5.10 -22.47
CA GLU A 353 -0.92 4.62 -23.58
C GLU A 353 0.47 4.16 -23.12
N ILE A 354 1.13 4.91 -22.24
CA ILE A 354 2.42 4.54 -21.65
C ILE A 354 2.28 3.25 -20.87
N LYS A 355 1.28 3.13 -20.02
CA LYS A 355 0.98 1.90 -19.27
C LYS A 355 0.84 0.70 -20.20
N GLN A 356 0.05 0.83 -21.26
CA GLN A 356 -0.10 -0.24 -22.25
C GLN A 356 1.21 -0.55 -22.95
N GLY A 357 2.00 0.48 -23.31
CA GLY A 357 3.31 0.31 -23.93
C GLY A 357 4.31 -0.44 -23.03
N ILE A 358 4.28 -0.21 -21.73
CA ILE A 358 5.10 -0.96 -20.76
C ILE A 358 4.63 -2.42 -20.66
N ILE A 359 3.31 -2.65 -20.59
CA ILE A 359 2.72 -4.01 -20.55
C ILE A 359 3.09 -4.80 -21.82
N ASP A 360 3.03 -4.17 -22.99
CA ASP A 360 3.34 -4.78 -24.28
C ASP A 360 4.86 -4.89 -24.55
N GLY A 361 5.70 -4.33 -23.68
CA GLY A 361 7.15 -4.32 -23.81
C GLY A 361 7.68 -3.40 -24.92
N THR A 362 6.86 -2.44 -25.40
CA THR A 362 7.28 -1.42 -26.39
C THR A 362 7.92 -0.19 -25.74
N ILE A 363 7.71 -0.02 -24.44
CA ILE A 363 8.36 0.98 -23.58
C ILE A 363 9.11 0.23 -22.49
N ASP A 364 10.42 0.48 -22.40
CA ASP A 364 11.24 0.01 -21.29
C ASP A 364 11.27 1.11 -20.22
N PRO A 365 10.75 0.87 -18.99
CA PRO A 365 10.70 1.89 -17.94
C PRO A 365 12.07 2.25 -17.35
N LEU A 366 13.15 1.61 -17.80
CA LEU A 366 14.53 1.88 -17.36
C LEU A 366 15.43 2.42 -18.49
N SER A 367 14.85 2.94 -19.57
CA SER A 367 15.63 3.46 -20.71
C SER A 367 15.10 4.79 -21.26
#